data_cc3e918bbc20a4c608f37932cbec045f
#
_entry.id   cc3e918bbc20a4c608f37932cbec045f
#
_cell.length_a   1.000
_cell.length_b   1.000
_cell.length_c   1.000
_cell.angle_alpha   90.00
_cell.angle_beta   90.00
_cell.angle_gamma   90.00
#
_symmetry.space_group_name_H-M   'P 1'
#
loop_
_entity.id
_entity.type
_entity.pdbx_description
1 polymer ?
#
loop_
_entity_poly.entity_id
_entity_poly.type
_entity_poly.pdbx_seq_one_letter_code
_entity_poly.pdbx_strand_id
1 'polypeptide(L)'
;PLNGMRLLVRGVPMVILAKFDAEQTLEAIATYKTETSVMVPTHFVRLLALPEDVKAKYDVSSMKLVAHTGASCPVDIKRSMIDWWGLIFTDAYGATEVGTTCQISSADWLENPGSVGRPVPPFSVIVLDDDGKELPANTEGRLFFKDATGRGVIYPNDAEKTKAANIAPGVFTLGEIGYVNDGGFVYITDRFSDMVVSGGVNIYPAEAEQVLVQHPDLLDVACIGIPHAEMGEELKALAIPRDLKNPPDSKEVLAFCRERLSHFKCPRTIEFVEDLGRNTMGKINKRKLRAPYWEK
;
A
#
# COMPACT_ATOMS: atom_id res chain seq x y z
N PRO A 1 16.42 -4.87 -5.40
CA PRO A 1 17.70 -5.43 -5.88
C PRO A 1 17.53 -6.74 -6.64
N LEU A 2 16.71 -7.70 -6.15
CA LEU A 2 16.59 -9.05 -6.74
C LEU A 2 16.08 -9.05 -8.20
N ASN A 3 15.13 -8.20 -8.54
CA ASN A 3 14.59 -8.14 -9.91
C ASN A 3 15.64 -7.62 -10.91
N GLY A 4 16.42 -6.61 -10.54
CA GLY A 4 17.51 -6.12 -11.38
C GLY A 4 18.60 -7.16 -11.58
N MET A 5 19.01 -7.89 -10.56
CA MET A 5 20.00 -8.96 -10.68
C MET A 5 19.54 -10.10 -11.63
N ARG A 6 18.26 -10.48 -11.59
CA ARG A 6 17.71 -11.49 -12.50
C ARG A 6 17.79 -11.07 -13.96
N LEU A 7 17.56 -9.79 -14.26
CA LEU A 7 17.68 -9.25 -15.61
C LEU A 7 19.14 -9.24 -16.07
N LEU A 8 20.06 -8.78 -15.23
CA LEU A 8 21.50 -8.77 -15.53
C LEU A 8 22.05 -10.16 -15.83
N VAL A 9 21.72 -11.15 -15.01
CA VAL A 9 22.16 -12.56 -15.21
C VAL A 9 21.64 -13.12 -16.54
N ARG A 10 20.51 -12.61 -17.05
CA ARG A 10 19.95 -13.00 -18.34
C ARG A 10 20.46 -12.15 -19.52
N GLY A 11 21.39 -11.23 -19.27
CA GLY A 11 21.92 -10.35 -20.32
C GLY A 11 20.92 -9.29 -20.80
N VAL A 12 19.87 -8.99 -20.03
CA VAL A 12 18.89 -7.97 -20.38
C VAL A 12 19.45 -6.59 -20.03
N PRO A 13 19.49 -5.63 -20.98
CA PRO A 13 19.91 -4.26 -20.72
C PRO A 13 19.03 -3.60 -19.65
N MET A 14 19.64 -2.80 -18.79
CA MET A 14 18.92 -2.04 -17.76
C MET A 14 19.27 -0.57 -17.84
N VAL A 15 18.26 0.28 -17.72
CA VAL A 15 18.40 1.72 -17.52
C VAL A 15 18.22 2.00 -16.04
N ILE A 16 19.22 2.61 -15.40
CA ILE A 16 19.20 2.93 -13.98
C ILE A 16 19.28 4.45 -13.82
N LEU A 17 18.24 5.02 -13.22
CA LEU A 17 18.23 6.42 -12.80
C LEU A 17 18.86 6.56 -11.41
N ALA A 18 19.67 7.61 -11.18
CA ALA A 18 20.31 7.86 -9.88
C ALA A 18 19.28 8.04 -8.74
N LYS A 19 18.13 8.65 -9.07
CA LYS A 19 16.96 8.82 -8.22
C LYS A 19 15.71 8.81 -9.10
N PHE A 20 14.55 8.56 -8.50
CA PHE A 20 13.30 8.72 -9.21
C PHE A 20 13.04 10.20 -9.49
N ASP A 21 12.85 10.50 -10.77
CA ASP A 21 12.34 11.76 -11.29
C ASP A 21 11.31 11.43 -12.37
N ALA A 22 10.15 12.08 -12.31
CA ALA A 22 9.03 11.70 -13.17
C ALA A 22 9.30 12.00 -14.64
N GLU A 23 9.83 13.19 -14.98
CA GLU A 23 10.13 13.56 -16.36
C GLU A 23 11.30 12.76 -16.92
N GLN A 24 12.40 12.60 -16.16
CA GLN A 24 13.53 11.76 -16.56
C GLN A 24 13.13 10.29 -16.76
N THR A 25 12.13 9.81 -16.01
CA THR A 25 11.60 8.46 -16.19
C THR A 25 10.91 8.33 -17.57
N LEU A 26 10.07 9.30 -17.95
CA LEU A 26 9.43 9.31 -19.26
C LEU A 26 10.47 9.45 -20.40
N GLU A 27 11.45 10.32 -20.23
CA GLU A 27 12.56 10.50 -21.18
C GLU A 27 13.34 9.19 -21.37
N ALA A 28 13.66 8.50 -20.27
CA ALA A 28 14.37 7.23 -20.33
C ALA A 28 13.54 6.14 -21.04
N ILE A 29 12.23 6.06 -20.79
CA ILE A 29 11.33 5.14 -21.50
C ILE A 29 11.33 5.43 -23.00
N ALA A 30 11.16 6.70 -23.38
CA ALA A 30 11.09 7.09 -24.78
C ALA A 30 12.43 6.89 -25.51
N THR A 31 13.56 7.22 -24.86
CA THR A 31 14.92 7.15 -25.46
C THR A 31 15.38 5.70 -25.63
N TYR A 32 15.27 4.92 -24.56
CA TYR A 32 15.82 3.55 -24.55
C TYR A 32 14.78 2.48 -24.93
N LYS A 33 13.53 2.89 -25.23
CA LYS A 33 12.43 1.98 -25.57
C LYS A 33 12.28 0.86 -24.54
N THR A 34 12.30 1.24 -23.27
CA THR A 34 12.16 0.27 -22.17
C THR A 34 10.82 -0.44 -22.25
N GLU A 35 10.81 -1.73 -22.01
CA GLU A 35 9.60 -2.58 -22.10
C GLU A 35 8.99 -2.90 -20.75
N THR A 36 9.80 -2.90 -19.67
CA THR A 36 9.35 -3.32 -18.34
C THR A 36 9.89 -2.40 -17.25
N SER A 37 9.10 -2.19 -16.20
CA SER A 37 9.54 -1.45 -15.01
C SER A 37 8.93 -2.03 -13.75
N VAL A 38 9.60 -1.78 -12.61
CA VAL A 38 9.04 -1.99 -11.28
C VAL A 38 8.88 -0.62 -10.62
N MET A 39 7.66 -0.31 -10.21
CA MET A 39 7.32 0.98 -9.63
C MET A 39 6.61 0.82 -8.29
N VAL A 40 6.51 1.91 -7.55
CA VAL A 40 5.70 2.02 -6.34
C VAL A 40 4.61 3.08 -6.56
N PRO A 41 3.49 3.06 -5.82
CA PRO A 41 2.38 3.99 -6.05
C PRO A 41 2.77 5.48 -6.02
N THR A 42 3.75 5.87 -5.21
CA THR A 42 4.26 7.25 -5.19
C THR A 42 4.90 7.69 -6.51
N HIS A 43 5.43 6.75 -7.30
CA HIS A 43 5.91 7.05 -8.66
C HIS A 43 4.74 7.41 -9.58
N PHE A 44 3.62 6.69 -9.47
CA PHE A 44 2.41 6.98 -10.24
C PHE A 44 1.84 8.37 -9.92
N VAL A 45 1.75 8.71 -8.64
CA VAL A 45 1.29 10.04 -8.20
C VAL A 45 2.16 11.14 -8.84
N ARG A 46 3.49 10.98 -8.82
CA ARG A 46 4.41 11.97 -9.38
C ARG A 46 4.36 12.02 -10.91
N LEU A 47 4.18 10.90 -11.59
CA LEU A 47 4.02 10.85 -13.05
C LEU A 47 2.72 11.55 -13.48
N LEU A 48 1.61 11.26 -12.78
CA LEU A 48 0.30 11.88 -13.06
C LEU A 48 0.29 13.38 -12.76
N ALA A 49 1.11 13.84 -11.81
CA ALA A 49 1.23 15.26 -11.45
C ALA A 49 2.00 16.10 -12.49
N LEU A 50 2.66 15.49 -13.48
CA LEU A 50 3.32 16.23 -14.55
C LEU A 50 2.28 16.95 -15.40
N PRO A 51 2.60 18.17 -15.92
CA PRO A 51 1.78 18.88 -16.89
C PRO A 51 1.50 18.04 -18.14
N GLU A 52 0.32 18.21 -18.75
CA GLU A 52 -0.09 17.40 -19.91
C GLU A 52 0.85 17.62 -21.13
N ASP A 53 1.33 18.84 -21.33
CA ASP A 53 2.31 19.16 -22.37
C ASP A 53 3.67 18.47 -22.16
N VAL A 54 4.06 18.22 -20.89
CA VAL A 54 5.26 17.44 -20.56
C VAL A 54 5.02 15.97 -20.85
N LYS A 55 3.90 15.41 -20.39
CA LYS A 55 3.53 14.01 -20.63
C LYS A 55 3.47 13.68 -22.13
N ALA A 56 2.93 14.61 -22.94
CA ALA A 56 2.79 14.44 -24.38
C ALA A 56 4.11 14.46 -25.17
N LYS A 57 5.22 14.93 -24.57
CA LYS A 57 6.54 14.93 -25.22
C LYS A 57 7.14 13.54 -25.38
N TYR A 58 6.74 12.59 -24.55
CA TYR A 58 7.43 11.31 -24.40
C TYR A 58 6.56 10.14 -24.85
N ASP A 59 7.06 9.38 -25.81
CA ASP A 59 6.42 8.14 -26.28
C ASP A 59 6.71 6.98 -25.28
N VAL A 60 5.69 6.54 -24.58
CA VAL A 60 5.76 5.42 -23.62
C VAL A 60 5.21 4.10 -24.19
N SER A 61 4.87 4.05 -25.48
CA SER A 61 4.24 2.88 -26.15
C SER A 61 5.10 1.62 -26.17
N SER A 62 6.42 1.77 -25.92
CA SER A 62 7.31 0.60 -25.78
C SER A 62 7.06 -0.23 -24.50
N MET A 63 6.40 0.37 -23.50
CA MET A 63 6.13 -0.31 -22.21
C MET A 63 5.12 -1.45 -22.40
N LYS A 64 5.49 -2.65 -21.93
CA LYS A 64 4.67 -3.88 -21.99
C LYS A 64 4.23 -4.36 -20.63
N LEU A 65 5.00 -4.07 -19.59
CA LEU A 65 4.71 -4.52 -18.23
C LEU A 65 5.24 -3.53 -17.19
N VAL A 66 4.37 -3.09 -16.31
CA VAL A 66 4.73 -2.35 -15.09
C VAL A 66 4.27 -3.16 -13.88
N ALA A 67 5.23 -3.75 -13.18
CA ALA A 67 4.94 -4.37 -11.90
C ALA A 67 4.96 -3.30 -10.80
N HIS A 68 3.92 -3.19 -10.01
CA HIS A 68 3.95 -2.33 -8.83
C HIS A 68 3.70 -3.13 -7.56
N THR A 69 4.34 -2.71 -6.48
CA THR A 69 4.35 -3.40 -5.20
C THR A 69 4.77 -2.43 -4.09
N GLY A 70 4.77 -2.92 -2.86
CA GLY A 70 5.39 -2.23 -1.72
C GLY A 70 4.47 -1.35 -0.91
N ALA A 71 3.37 -0.86 -1.48
CA ALA A 71 2.33 -0.11 -0.79
C ALA A 71 0.98 -0.29 -1.50
N SER A 72 -0.11 0.00 -0.79
CA SER A 72 -1.44 0.10 -1.41
C SER A 72 -1.45 1.26 -2.41
N CYS A 73 -2.05 1.02 -3.58
CA CYS A 73 -2.23 2.06 -4.60
C CYS A 73 -3.67 2.58 -4.53
N PRO A 74 -3.88 3.89 -4.36
CA PRO A 74 -5.22 4.46 -4.41
C PRO A 74 -5.91 4.12 -5.73
N VAL A 75 -7.20 3.80 -5.65
CA VAL A 75 -7.99 3.30 -6.80
C VAL A 75 -7.96 4.28 -7.97
N ASP A 76 -8.14 5.58 -7.70
CA ASP A 76 -8.16 6.61 -8.75
C ASP A 76 -6.80 6.79 -9.41
N ILE A 77 -5.72 6.72 -8.63
CA ILE A 77 -4.34 6.81 -9.15
C ILE A 77 -4.05 5.64 -10.10
N LYS A 78 -4.41 4.44 -9.70
CA LYS A 78 -4.20 3.27 -10.56
C LYS A 78 -5.07 3.30 -11.81
N ARG A 79 -6.34 3.71 -11.69
CA ARG A 79 -7.24 3.89 -12.84
C ARG A 79 -6.67 4.90 -13.83
N SER A 80 -6.23 6.07 -13.35
CA SER A 80 -5.62 7.11 -14.19
C SER A 80 -4.34 6.62 -14.90
N MET A 81 -3.52 5.80 -14.24
CA MET A 81 -2.35 5.20 -14.88
C MET A 81 -2.75 4.18 -15.96
N ILE A 82 -3.77 3.36 -15.73
CA ILE A 82 -4.31 2.42 -16.72
C ILE A 82 -4.89 3.19 -17.92
N ASP A 83 -5.63 4.26 -17.67
CA ASP A 83 -6.20 5.11 -18.74
C ASP A 83 -5.10 5.74 -19.61
N TRP A 84 -3.96 6.10 -19.00
CA TRP A 84 -2.85 6.71 -19.73
C TRP A 84 -1.92 5.69 -20.41
N TRP A 85 -1.54 4.61 -19.71
CA TRP A 85 -0.53 3.64 -20.23
C TRP A 85 -1.13 2.34 -20.75
N GLY A 86 -2.41 2.11 -20.54
CA GLY A 86 -3.11 0.88 -20.94
C GLY A 86 -3.02 -0.25 -19.91
N LEU A 87 -3.45 -1.43 -20.32
CA LEU A 87 -3.59 -2.64 -19.48
C LEU A 87 -2.26 -3.36 -19.23
N ILE A 88 -1.20 -2.63 -18.91
CA ILE A 88 0.16 -3.18 -18.75
C ILE A 88 0.59 -3.32 -17.30
N PHE A 89 -0.29 -2.98 -16.34
CA PHE A 89 0.06 -3.04 -14.91
C PHE A 89 -0.23 -4.40 -14.32
N THR A 90 0.64 -4.82 -13.42
CA THR A 90 0.48 -6.00 -12.57
C THR A 90 0.83 -5.63 -11.14
N ASP A 91 -0.11 -5.87 -10.21
CA ASP A 91 0.19 -5.75 -8.79
C ASP A 91 0.77 -7.05 -8.29
N ALA A 92 1.77 -6.93 -7.44
CA ALA A 92 2.34 -8.04 -6.70
C ALA A 92 2.32 -7.72 -5.21
N TYR A 93 1.52 -8.47 -4.47
CA TYR A 93 1.51 -8.41 -3.01
C TYR A 93 2.32 -9.57 -2.44
N GLY A 94 3.06 -9.28 -1.38
CA GLY A 94 3.86 -10.26 -0.65
C GLY A 94 4.91 -9.58 0.23
N ALA A 95 5.85 -10.38 0.72
CA ALA A 95 6.90 -9.90 1.60
C ALA A 95 8.28 -10.46 1.18
N THR A 96 9.34 -9.82 1.66
CA THR A 96 10.71 -10.27 1.39
C THR A 96 10.94 -11.71 1.84
N GLU A 97 10.28 -12.10 2.91
CA GLU A 97 10.38 -13.41 3.56
C GLU A 97 9.85 -14.56 2.71
N VAL A 98 8.84 -14.29 1.90
CA VAL A 98 8.10 -15.34 1.15
C VAL A 98 8.01 -15.08 -0.35
N GLY A 99 8.35 -13.87 -0.80
CA GLY A 99 8.16 -13.43 -2.17
C GLY A 99 6.72 -12.98 -2.45
N THR A 100 6.26 -13.13 -3.69
CA THR A 100 4.90 -12.75 -4.11
C THR A 100 3.90 -13.82 -3.67
N THR A 101 2.90 -13.44 -2.91
CA THR A 101 1.82 -14.32 -2.45
C THR A 101 0.52 -14.13 -3.24
N CYS A 102 0.23 -12.89 -3.68
CA CYS A 102 -0.92 -12.58 -4.55
C CYS A 102 -0.49 -11.73 -5.72
N GLN A 103 -1.27 -11.83 -6.81
CA GLN A 103 -1.03 -11.07 -8.03
C GLN A 103 -2.35 -10.76 -8.75
N ILE A 104 -2.42 -9.58 -9.40
CA ILE A 104 -3.56 -9.17 -10.22
C ILE A 104 -3.10 -8.42 -11.46
N SER A 105 -3.73 -8.73 -12.60
CA SER A 105 -3.57 -7.99 -13.84
C SER A 105 -4.39 -6.69 -13.85
N SER A 106 -4.10 -5.76 -14.78
CA SER A 106 -4.94 -4.57 -14.97
C SER A 106 -6.39 -4.91 -15.31
N ALA A 107 -6.61 -5.94 -16.15
CA ALA A 107 -7.94 -6.34 -16.57
C ALA A 107 -8.78 -6.84 -15.38
N ASP A 108 -8.23 -7.80 -14.62
CA ASP A 108 -8.91 -8.31 -13.42
C ASP A 108 -9.11 -7.23 -12.37
N TRP A 109 -8.14 -6.29 -12.27
CA TRP A 109 -8.21 -5.21 -11.29
C TRP A 109 -9.32 -4.21 -11.60
N LEU A 110 -9.60 -3.92 -12.88
CA LEU A 110 -10.71 -3.03 -13.27
C LEU A 110 -12.06 -3.60 -12.85
N GLU A 111 -12.20 -4.93 -12.81
CA GLU A 111 -13.39 -5.62 -12.30
C GLU A 111 -13.39 -5.76 -10.76
N ASN A 112 -12.21 -5.72 -10.15
CA ASN A 112 -12.00 -5.88 -8.70
C ASN A 112 -11.12 -4.74 -8.12
N PRO A 113 -11.56 -3.46 -8.19
CA PRO A 113 -10.76 -2.32 -7.74
C PRO A 113 -10.38 -2.44 -6.26
N GLY A 114 -9.11 -2.13 -5.94
CA GLY A 114 -8.58 -2.20 -4.58
C GLY A 114 -8.07 -3.59 -4.16
N SER A 115 -8.34 -4.65 -4.95
CA SER A 115 -7.81 -5.97 -4.68
C SER A 115 -6.30 -6.05 -4.97
N VAL A 116 -5.60 -6.87 -4.18
CA VAL A 116 -4.20 -7.28 -4.44
C VAL A 116 -4.13 -8.57 -5.29
N GLY A 117 -5.28 -9.07 -5.74
CA GLY A 117 -5.40 -10.21 -6.62
C GLY A 117 -5.68 -11.54 -5.94
N ARG A 118 -5.47 -12.61 -6.68
CA ARG A 118 -5.61 -13.97 -6.20
C ARG A 118 -4.27 -14.52 -5.73
N PRO A 119 -4.28 -15.47 -4.78
CA PRO A 119 -3.07 -16.18 -4.40
C PRO A 119 -2.41 -16.85 -5.61
N VAL A 120 -1.08 -16.77 -5.67
CA VAL A 120 -0.30 -17.46 -6.71
C VAL A 120 0.35 -18.72 -6.14
N PRO A 121 0.42 -19.83 -6.91
CA PRO A 121 1.08 -21.04 -6.43
C PRO A 121 2.49 -20.78 -5.91
N PRO A 122 2.90 -21.41 -4.81
CA PRO A 122 2.22 -22.48 -4.07
C PRO A 122 1.24 -22.01 -2.98
N PHE A 123 0.88 -20.73 -2.94
CA PHE A 123 0.08 -20.15 -1.87
C PHE A 123 -1.43 -20.28 -2.10
N SER A 124 -2.16 -20.44 -1.01
CA SER A 124 -3.58 -20.16 -0.87
C SER A 124 -3.79 -19.26 0.34
N VAL A 125 -4.99 -18.68 0.49
CA VAL A 125 -5.28 -17.75 1.57
C VAL A 125 -6.51 -18.20 2.36
N ILE A 126 -6.50 -17.97 3.65
CA ILE A 126 -7.65 -18.10 4.56
C ILE A 126 -7.77 -16.84 5.40
N VAL A 127 -8.98 -16.56 5.84
CA VAL A 127 -9.29 -15.45 6.74
C VAL A 127 -9.75 -16.05 8.07
N LEU A 128 -9.13 -15.67 9.18
CA LEU A 128 -9.46 -16.17 10.50
C LEU A 128 -9.96 -15.04 11.40
N ASP A 129 -10.91 -15.37 12.28
CA ASP A 129 -11.29 -14.53 13.42
C ASP A 129 -10.24 -14.59 14.56
N ASP A 130 -10.51 -13.89 15.65
CA ASP A 130 -9.62 -13.86 16.82
C ASP A 130 -9.55 -15.21 17.56
N ASP A 131 -10.54 -16.09 17.41
CA ASP A 131 -10.57 -17.44 17.96
C ASP A 131 -9.89 -18.47 17.02
N GLY A 132 -9.41 -18.03 15.85
CA GLY A 132 -8.75 -18.88 14.86
C GLY A 132 -9.69 -19.70 13.99
N LYS A 133 -10.98 -19.37 13.97
CA LYS A 133 -11.98 -19.99 13.10
C LYS A 133 -11.98 -19.33 11.73
N GLU A 134 -12.08 -20.13 10.68
CA GLU A 134 -12.14 -19.64 9.30
C GLU A 134 -13.46 -18.90 9.05
N LEU A 135 -13.33 -17.70 8.49
CA LEU A 135 -14.44 -16.82 8.16
C LEU A 135 -14.92 -17.06 6.71
N PRO A 136 -16.21 -16.86 6.42
CA PRO A 136 -16.74 -16.97 5.06
C PRO A 136 -16.22 -15.81 4.17
N ALA A 137 -16.40 -15.97 2.85
CA ALA A 137 -16.10 -14.93 1.88
C ALA A 137 -16.77 -13.59 2.25
N ASN A 138 -16.14 -12.49 1.86
CA ASN A 138 -16.58 -11.11 2.13
C ASN A 138 -16.63 -10.73 3.63
N THR A 139 -16.01 -11.53 4.50
CA THR A 139 -15.91 -11.22 5.94
C THR A 139 -14.49 -10.88 6.29
N GLU A 140 -14.32 -9.72 6.92
CA GLU A 140 -13.02 -9.20 7.32
C GLU A 140 -12.48 -9.96 8.55
N GLY A 141 -11.18 -10.26 8.52
CA GLY A 141 -10.45 -10.89 9.60
C GLY A 141 -8.94 -10.88 9.32
N ARG A 142 -8.21 -11.67 10.09
CA ARG A 142 -6.76 -11.80 9.92
C ARG A 142 -6.45 -12.69 8.71
N LEU A 143 -5.61 -12.19 7.80
CA LEU A 143 -5.18 -12.93 6.62
C LEU A 143 -4.03 -13.89 6.97
N PHE A 144 -4.20 -15.16 6.58
CA PHE A 144 -3.18 -16.19 6.66
C PHE A 144 -2.97 -16.83 5.29
N PHE A 145 -1.72 -17.14 4.97
CA PHE A 145 -1.32 -17.83 3.76
C PHE A 145 -0.95 -19.27 4.08
N LYS A 146 -1.38 -20.19 3.23
CA LYS A 146 -0.97 -21.61 3.28
C LYS A 146 0.00 -21.85 2.12
N ASP A 147 1.24 -22.26 2.42
CA ASP A 147 2.23 -22.70 1.43
C ASP A 147 2.12 -24.22 1.27
N ALA A 148 1.73 -24.68 0.10
CA ALA A 148 1.61 -26.12 -0.21
C ALA A 148 2.94 -26.89 -0.08
N THR A 149 4.08 -26.20 -0.04
CA THR A 149 5.39 -26.82 0.19
C THR A 149 5.71 -26.99 1.68
N GLY A 150 4.83 -26.54 2.56
CA GLY A 150 5.00 -26.62 4.02
C GLY A 150 5.96 -25.60 4.63
N ARG A 151 6.47 -24.64 3.83
CA ARG A 151 7.36 -23.59 4.32
C ARG A 151 6.53 -22.48 5.00
N GLY A 152 7.07 -21.94 6.09
CA GLY A 152 6.53 -20.76 6.75
C GLY A 152 7.46 -19.57 6.64
N VAL A 153 7.16 -18.54 7.40
CA VAL A 153 8.02 -17.35 7.56
C VAL A 153 9.09 -17.64 8.59
N ILE A 154 10.34 -17.26 8.30
CA ILE A 154 11.46 -17.36 9.23
C ILE A 154 12.07 -15.96 9.39
N TYR A 155 12.17 -15.49 10.62
CA TYR A 155 12.92 -14.30 10.99
C TYR A 155 14.24 -14.75 11.66
N PRO A 156 15.37 -14.65 10.95
CA PRO A 156 16.66 -15.02 11.53
C PRO A 156 16.93 -14.22 12.83
N ASN A 157 17.36 -14.90 13.88
CA ASN A 157 17.65 -14.32 15.19
C ASN A 157 16.43 -13.78 15.98
N ASP A 158 15.19 -14.10 15.57
CA ASP A 158 13.97 -13.73 16.28
C ASP A 158 12.97 -14.90 16.28
N ALA A 159 13.20 -15.84 17.22
CA ALA A 159 12.38 -17.06 17.34
C ALA A 159 10.92 -16.76 17.73
N GLU A 160 10.71 -15.75 18.60
CA GLU A 160 9.38 -15.37 19.05
C GLU A 160 8.56 -14.77 17.91
N LYS A 161 9.16 -13.88 17.11
CA LYS A 161 8.52 -13.33 15.92
C LYS A 161 8.22 -14.40 14.87
N THR A 162 9.16 -15.35 14.68
CA THR A 162 8.94 -16.51 13.80
C THR A 162 7.75 -17.35 14.26
N LYS A 163 7.67 -17.64 15.56
CA LYS A 163 6.54 -18.39 16.15
C LYS A 163 5.21 -17.62 16.01
N ALA A 164 5.22 -16.33 16.29
CA ALA A 164 4.01 -15.49 16.17
C ALA A 164 3.49 -15.36 14.73
N ALA A 165 4.37 -15.44 13.73
CA ALA A 165 3.99 -15.37 12.33
C ALA A 165 3.41 -16.69 11.79
N ASN A 166 3.70 -17.85 12.43
CA ASN A 166 3.28 -19.17 11.96
C ASN A 166 2.33 -19.82 12.95
N ILE A 167 1.12 -20.18 12.52
CA ILE A 167 0.12 -20.88 13.39
C ILE A 167 0.17 -22.38 13.21
N ALA A 168 0.71 -22.88 12.09
CA ALA A 168 0.92 -24.29 11.81
C ALA A 168 2.03 -24.42 10.74
N PRO A 169 2.56 -25.62 10.49
CA PRO A 169 3.52 -25.86 9.40
C PRO A 169 2.95 -25.38 8.05
N GLY A 170 3.64 -24.45 7.39
CA GLY A 170 3.22 -23.86 6.13
C GLY A 170 2.03 -22.90 6.22
N VAL A 171 1.52 -22.57 7.42
CA VAL A 171 0.42 -21.60 7.58
C VAL A 171 0.92 -20.40 8.37
N PHE A 172 0.96 -19.25 7.71
CA PHE A 172 1.58 -18.05 8.27
C PHE A 172 0.78 -16.78 7.93
N THR A 173 1.02 -15.72 8.70
CA THR A 173 0.53 -14.36 8.42
C THR A 173 1.67 -13.41 8.12
N LEU A 174 1.40 -12.41 7.31
CA LEU A 174 2.28 -11.27 7.11
C LEU A 174 1.85 -10.05 7.95
N GLY A 175 0.79 -10.24 8.77
CA GLY A 175 0.29 -9.25 9.73
C GLY A 175 -0.83 -8.37 9.20
N GLU A 176 -1.48 -8.74 8.09
CA GLU A 176 -2.57 -7.97 7.50
C GLU A 176 -3.95 -8.42 8.00
N ILE A 177 -4.86 -7.44 8.01
CA ILE A 177 -6.31 -7.60 8.09
C ILE A 177 -6.88 -7.44 6.69
N GLY A 178 -7.93 -8.20 6.37
CA GLY A 178 -8.60 -8.09 5.09
C GLY A 178 -9.63 -9.19 4.89
N TYR A 179 -10.06 -9.37 3.66
CA TYR A 179 -11.04 -10.38 3.30
C TYR A 179 -10.77 -10.97 1.92
N VAL A 180 -11.42 -12.07 1.62
CA VAL A 180 -11.44 -12.69 0.29
C VAL A 180 -12.87 -12.64 -0.22
N ASN A 181 -13.08 -12.15 -1.44
CA ASN A 181 -14.41 -12.13 -2.03
C ASN A 181 -14.79 -13.51 -2.64
N ASP A 182 -16.04 -13.64 -3.10
CA ASP A 182 -16.54 -14.89 -3.72
C ASP A 182 -15.74 -15.31 -4.98
N GLY A 183 -15.10 -14.35 -5.65
CA GLY A 183 -14.21 -14.59 -6.78
C GLY A 183 -12.81 -15.04 -6.40
N GLY A 184 -12.50 -15.16 -5.10
CA GLY A 184 -11.17 -15.52 -4.61
C GLY A 184 -10.14 -14.38 -4.66
N PHE A 185 -10.59 -13.13 -4.87
CA PHE A 185 -9.73 -11.96 -4.83
C PHE A 185 -9.54 -11.48 -3.39
N VAL A 186 -8.28 -11.21 -3.04
CA VAL A 186 -7.84 -10.77 -1.71
C VAL A 186 -7.87 -9.24 -1.65
N TYR A 187 -8.46 -8.72 -0.59
CA TYR A 187 -8.47 -7.29 -0.26
C TYR A 187 -7.77 -7.09 1.08
N ILE A 188 -6.82 -6.17 1.13
CA ILE A 188 -6.10 -5.82 2.35
C ILE A 188 -6.68 -4.50 2.86
N THR A 189 -7.26 -4.55 4.06
CA THR A 189 -7.81 -3.36 4.72
C THR A 189 -6.71 -2.59 5.42
N ASP A 190 -5.91 -3.24 6.26
CA ASP A 190 -4.79 -2.61 6.99
C ASP A 190 -3.83 -3.66 7.56
N ARG A 191 -2.87 -3.20 8.34
CA ARG A 191 -2.03 -4.06 9.17
C ARG A 191 -2.62 -4.18 10.57
N PHE A 192 -2.62 -5.39 11.10
CA PHE A 192 -3.05 -5.65 12.49
C PHE A 192 -2.29 -4.78 13.51
N SER A 193 -1.00 -4.53 13.28
CA SER A 193 -0.16 -3.69 14.14
C SER A 193 -0.47 -2.20 14.11
N ASP A 194 -1.17 -1.74 13.07
CA ASP A 194 -1.48 -0.33 12.85
C ASP A 194 -2.94 0.00 13.17
N MET A 195 -3.76 -1.03 13.39
CA MET A 195 -5.15 -0.90 13.81
C MET A 195 -5.25 -0.10 15.13
N VAL A 196 -6.22 0.79 15.18
CA VAL A 196 -6.49 1.67 16.33
C VAL A 196 -7.76 1.18 17.03
N VAL A 197 -7.68 0.92 18.33
CA VAL A 197 -8.84 0.50 19.12
C VAL A 197 -9.39 1.68 19.89
N SER A 198 -10.47 2.27 19.40
CA SER A 198 -11.09 3.46 20.00
C SER A 198 -12.47 3.11 20.56
N GLY A 199 -12.61 3.17 21.89
CA GLY A 199 -13.87 2.84 22.57
C GLY A 199 -14.39 1.43 22.28
N GLY A 200 -13.49 0.47 22.07
CA GLY A 200 -13.84 -0.92 21.73
C GLY A 200 -14.16 -1.14 20.24
N VAL A 201 -13.98 -0.13 19.39
CA VAL A 201 -14.18 -0.24 17.94
C VAL A 201 -12.83 -0.27 17.23
N ASN A 202 -12.66 -1.24 16.34
CA ASN A 202 -11.47 -1.32 15.49
C ASN A 202 -11.57 -0.28 14.37
N ILE A 203 -10.56 0.56 14.25
CA ILE A 203 -10.42 1.57 13.20
C ILE A 203 -9.17 1.24 12.40
N TYR A 204 -9.30 1.20 11.09
CA TYR A 204 -8.20 0.94 10.18
C TYR A 204 -7.70 2.25 9.57
N PRO A 205 -6.52 2.74 9.99
CA PRO A 205 -5.97 4.01 9.53
C PRO A 205 -5.91 4.16 8.00
N ALA A 206 -5.67 3.07 7.28
CA ALA A 206 -5.58 3.08 5.82
C ALA A 206 -6.88 3.55 5.14
N GLU A 207 -8.07 3.32 5.74
CA GLU A 207 -9.35 3.80 5.18
C GLU A 207 -9.39 5.34 5.17
N ALA A 208 -8.97 5.97 6.26
CA ALA A 208 -8.91 7.43 6.35
C ALA A 208 -7.80 8.01 5.46
N GLU A 209 -6.65 7.35 5.36
CA GLU A 209 -5.55 7.74 4.47
C GLU A 209 -5.98 7.76 3.00
N GLN A 210 -6.71 6.72 2.54
CA GLN A 210 -7.22 6.64 1.17
C GLN A 210 -8.18 7.78 0.81
N VAL A 211 -8.94 8.27 1.77
CA VAL A 211 -9.81 9.43 1.56
C VAL A 211 -9.01 10.72 1.60
N LEU A 212 -8.19 10.92 2.63
CA LEU A 212 -7.47 12.17 2.85
C LEU A 212 -6.43 12.47 1.74
N VAL A 213 -5.79 11.46 1.17
CA VAL A 213 -4.83 11.65 0.06
C VAL A 213 -5.47 12.23 -1.20
N GLN A 214 -6.79 12.15 -1.34
CA GLN A 214 -7.56 12.74 -2.45
C GLN A 214 -7.85 14.24 -2.24
N HIS A 215 -7.56 14.79 -1.05
CA HIS A 215 -7.77 16.20 -0.80
C HIS A 215 -6.81 17.05 -1.67
N PRO A 216 -7.34 18.07 -2.42
CA PRO A 216 -6.54 18.82 -3.40
C PRO A 216 -5.31 19.51 -2.81
N ASP A 217 -5.38 19.92 -1.54
CA ASP A 217 -4.31 20.67 -0.88
C ASP A 217 -3.34 19.78 -0.08
N LEU A 218 -3.49 18.46 -0.14
CA LEU A 218 -2.56 17.52 0.50
C LEU A 218 -1.66 16.85 -0.54
N LEU A 219 -0.39 16.64 -0.16
CA LEU A 219 0.58 15.85 -0.92
C LEU A 219 0.65 14.43 -0.44
N ASP A 220 0.55 14.22 0.88
CA ASP A 220 0.70 12.92 1.51
C ASP A 220 0.05 12.92 2.89
N VAL A 221 -0.33 11.74 3.40
CA VAL A 221 -0.95 11.58 4.71
C VAL A 221 -0.60 10.24 5.33
N ALA A 222 -0.49 10.22 6.65
CA ALA A 222 -0.44 9.02 7.47
C ALA A 222 -1.37 9.19 8.67
N CYS A 223 -2.19 8.19 8.95
CA CYS A 223 -3.03 8.14 10.12
C CYS A 223 -2.44 7.17 11.16
N ILE A 224 -2.44 7.59 12.43
CA ILE A 224 -1.86 6.84 13.54
C ILE A 224 -2.79 6.84 14.75
N GLY A 225 -2.72 5.78 15.56
CA GLY A 225 -3.35 5.74 16.87
C GLY A 225 -2.51 6.51 17.91
N ILE A 226 -3.16 7.41 18.63
CA ILE A 226 -2.57 8.12 19.76
C ILE A 226 -3.40 7.88 21.01
N PRO A 227 -2.81 8.00 22.24
CA PRO A 227 -3.55 7.79 23.48
C PRO A 227 -4.72 8.77 23.63
N HIS A 228 -5.86 8.25 24.10
CA HIS A 228 -7.03 9.05 24.46
C HIS A 228 -7.56 8.60 25.82
N ALA A 229 -7.78 9.55 26.73
CA ALA A 229 -8.06 9.28 28.14
C ALA A 229 -9.33 8.42 28.38
N GLU A 230 -10.36 8.60 27.55
CA GLU A 230 -11.65 7.90 27.68
C GLU A 230 -11.78 6.70 26.74
N MET A 231 -11.27 6.83 25.50
CA MET A 231 -11.47 5.85 24.45
C MET A 231 -10.32 4.83 24.32
N GLY A 232 -9.26 4.96 25.13
CA GLY A 232 -8.02 4.21 25.00
C GLY A 232 -7.13 4.80 23.90
N GLU A 233 -7.59 4.76 22.67
CA GLU A 233 -6.92 5.38 21.53
C GLU A 233 -7.87 6.29 20.73
N GLU A 234 -7.28 7.21 19.96
CA GLU A 234 -7.96 7.95 18.90
C GLU A 234 -7.13 8.00 17.64
N LEU A 235 -7.80 8.16 16.50
CA LEU A 235 -7.12 8.32 15.22
C LEU A 235 -6.71 9.77 15.01
N LYS A 236 -5.42 9.98 14.70
CA LYS A 236 -4.81 11.26 14.33
C LYS A 236 -4.25 11.19 12.91
N ALA A 237 -4.47 12.21 12.10
CA ALA A 237 -3.83 12.35 10.81
C ALA A 237 -2.56 13.21 10.91
N LEU A 238 -1.49 12.78 10.28
CA LEU A 238 -0.29 13.57 9.98
C LEU A 238 -0.28 13.80 8.48
N ALA A 239 -0.30 15.05 8.03
CA ALA A 239 -0.46 15.38 6.62
C ALA A 239 0.61 16.35 6.13
N ILE A 240 1.10 16.12 4.91
CA ILE A 240 1.98 17.07 4.21
C ILE A 240 1.11 17.92 3.30
N PRO A 241 0.94 19.22 3.57
CA PRO A 241 0.20 20.11 2.69
C PRO A 241 1.00 20.42 1.42
N ARG A 242 0.33 20.80 0.34
CA ARG A 242 1.00 21.25 -0.90
C ARG A 242 1.76 22.57 -0.71
N ASP A 243 1.23 23.46 0.12
CA ASP A 243 1.90 24.67 0.54
C ASP A 243 2.10 24.64 2.06
N LEU A 244 3.33 24.35 2.47
CA LEU A 244 3.73 24.34 3.88
C LEU A 244 3.62 25.69 4.57
N LYS A 245 3.70 26.80 3.81
CA LYS A 245 3.60 28.14 4.37
C LYS A 245 2.16 28.56 4.62
N ASN A 246 1.24 28.01 3.84
CA ASN A 246 -0.20 28.27 3.93
C ASN A 246 -0.96 26.93 3.90
N PRO A 247 -0.89 26.12 4.98
CA PRO A 247 -1.60 24.86 5.02
C PRO A 247 -3.12 25.10 5.00
N PRO A 248 -3.91 24.14 4.49
CA PRO A 248 -5.37 24.25 4.51
C PRO A 248 -5.92 24.27 5.94
N ASP A 249 -7.16 24.76 6.12
CA ASP A 249 -7.81 24.69 7.43
C ASP A 249 -8.03 23.24 7.85
N SER A 250 -7.54 22.87 9.02
CA SER A 250 -7.68 21.53 9.61
C SER A 250 -9.15 21.06 9.68
N LYS A 251 -10.09 22.00 9.91
CA LYS A 251 -11.53 21.68 9.97
C LYS A 251 -12.07 21.30 8.60
N GLU A 252 -11.65 21.98 7.54
CA GLU A 252 -12.05 21.70 6.15
C GLU A 252 -11.53 20.33 5.71
N VAL A 253 -10.26 20.02 6.00
CA VAL A 253 -9.68 18.71 5.70
C VAL A 253 -10.40 17.58 6.45
N LEU A 254 -10.71 17.76 7.72
CA LEU A 254 -11.47 16.78 8.51
C LEU A 254 -12.92 16.66 8.03
N ALA A 255 -13.56 17.77 7.60
CA ALA A 255 -14.89 17.76 7.01
C ALA A 255 -14.90 16.96 5.70
N PHE A 256 -13.91 17.17 4.82
CA PHE A 256 -13.72 16.39 3.60
C PHE A 256 -13.70 14.88 3.86
N CYS A 257 -13.02 14.45 4.93
CA CYS A 257 -12.99 13.05 5.33
C CYS A 257 -14.36 12.56 5.81
N ARG A 258 -15.05 13.35 6.64
CA ARG A 258 -16.36 13.00 7.22
C ARG A 258 -17.50 12.91 6.21
N GLU A 259 -17.40 13.60 5.08
CA GLU A 259 -18.36 13.50 3.99
C GLU A 259 -18.25 12.17 3.21
N ARG A 260 -17.10 11.48 3.30
CA ARG A 260 -16.76 10.31 2.50
C ARG A 260 -16.58 9.03 3.29
N LEU A 261 -16.47 9.14 4.61
CA LEU A 261 -16.21 8.01 5.51
C LEU A 261 -17.08 8.13 6.77
N SER A 262 -17.47 6.99 7.33
CA SER A 262 -18.22 6.95 8.58
C SER A 262 -17.48 7.71 9.69
N HIS A 263 -18.20 8.51 10.45
CA HIS A 263 -17.65 9.47 11.40
C HIS A 263 -16.63 8.87 12.39
N PHE A 264 -16.88 7.65 12.88
CA PHE A 264 -16.01 6.96 13.82
C PHE A 264 -14.68 6.51 13.22
N LYS A 265 -14.59 6.38 11.87
CA LYS A 265 -13.37 6.04 11.12
C LYS A 265 -12.53 7.27 10.76
N CYS A 266 -13.08 8.48 10.94
CA CYS A 266 -12.38 9.71 10.60
C CYS A 266 -11.39 10.10 11.71
N PRO A 267 -10.24 10.70 11.36
CA PRO A 267 -9.36 11.28 12.36
C PRO A 267 -10.08 12.36 13.19
N ARG A 268 -9.80 12.39 14.50
CA ARG A 268 -10.29 13.45 15.37
C ARG A 268 -9.49 14.73 15.23
N THR A 269 -8.19 14.56 14.99
CA THR A 269 -7.24 15.67 14.85
C THR A 269 -6.34 15.46 13.62
N ILE A 270 -5.87 16.57 13.07
CA ILE A 270 -4.87 16.58 12.00
C ILE A 270 -3.71 17.50 12.41
N GLU A 271 -2.50 17.11 12.06
CA GLU A 271 -1.28 17.88 12.24
C GLU A 271 -0.56 17.97 10.90
N PHE A 272 -0.17 19.18 10.50
CA PHE A 272 0.60 19.38 9.29
C PHE A 272 2.09 19.23 9.59
N VAL A 273 2.77 18.41 8.80
CA VAL A 273 4.18 18.07 8.96
C VAL A 273 4.94 18.27 7.64
N GLU A 274 6.24 18.44 7.73
CA GLU A 274 7.11 18.58 6.54
C GLU A 274 7.46 17.24 5.89
N ASP A 275 7.54 16.16 6.69
CA ASP A 275 7.93 14.84 6.24
C ASP A 275 7.25 13.74 7.08
N LEU A 276 6.84 12.66 6.45
CA LEU A 276 6.30 11.45 7.07
C LEU A 276 7.35 10.35 7.23
N GLY A 277 8.62 10.63 6.91
CA GLY A 277 9.72 9.67 7.05
C GLY A 277 9.59 8.45 6.15
N ARG A 278 9.10 8.62 4.90
CA ARG A 278 9.06 7.51 3.94
C ARG A 278 10.46 7.03 3.61
N ASN A 279 10.65 5.72 3.65
CA ASN A 279 11.90 5.11 3.20
C ASN A 279 12.01 5.12 1.66
N THR A 280 13.15 4.66 1.13
CA THR A 280 13.41 4.58 -0.32
C THR A 280 12.41 3.73 -1.09
N MET A 281 11.67 2.85 -0.43
CA MET A 281 10.59 2.04 -1.00
C MET A 281 9.20 2.70 -0.86
N GLY A 282 9.13 3.94 -0.39
CA GLY A 282 7.88 4.67 -0.17
C GLY A 282 7.10 4.26 1.08
N LYS A 283 7.62 3.36 1.92
CA LYS A 283 6.93 2.88 3.13
C LYS A 283 7.11 3.83 4.30
N ILE A 284 6.02 4.06 5.04
CA ILE A 284 6.00 4.79 6.31
C ILE A 284 6.19 3.81 7.48
N ASN A 285 6.98 4.20 8.47
CA ASN A 285 7.06 3.51 9.74
C ASN A 285 6.11 4.17 10.76
N LYS A 286 4.85 3.72 10.79
CA LYS A 286 3.83 4.29 11.69
C LYS A 286 4.20 4.15 13.16
N ARG A 287 4.90 3.08 13.55
CA ARG A 287 5.40 2.92 14.93
C ARG A 287 6.34 4.05 15.33
N LYS A 288 7.23 4.48 14.41
CA LYS A 288 8.11 5.62 14.65
C LYS A 288 7.33 6.93 14.72
N LEU A 289 6.32 7.11 13.86
CA LEU A 289 5.49 8.33 13.87
C LEU A 289 4.66 8.47 15.15
N ARG A 290 4.13 7.36 15.70
CA ARG A 290 3.31 7.40 16.91
C ARG A 290 4.11 7.48 18.21
N ALA A 291 5.39 7.08 18.22
CA ALA A 291 6.22 7.03 19.44
C ALA A 291 6.20 8.32 20.25
N PRO A 292 6.33 9.56 19.68
CA PRO A 292 6.31 10.80 20.46
C PRO A 292 5.01 11.06 21.22
N TYR A 293 3.90 10.42 20.84
CA TYR A 293 2.60 10.58 21.50
C TYR A 293 2.39 9.57 22.64
N TRP A 294 3.16 8.47 22.65
CA TRP A 294 3.06 7.38 23.63
C TRP A 294 4.12 7.46 24.74
N GLU A 295 5.17 8.24 24.55
CA GLU A 295 6.31 8.38 25.48
C GLU A 295 6.13 9.55 26.49
N LYS A 296 4.88 10.06 26.66
CA LYS A 296 4.59 11.19 27.57
C LYS A 296 4.07 10.71 28.90
#